data_c8c64a71f0a1457deb2504e5e2ecb8c0
#
_entry.id   c8c64a71f0a1457deb2504e5e2ecb8c0
#
_cell.length_a   1.000
_cell.length_b   1.000
_cell.length_c   1.000
_cell.angle_alpha   90.00
_cell.angle_beta   90.00
_cell.angle_gamma   90.00
#
_symmetry.space_group_name_H-M   'P 1'
#
loop_
_entity.id
_entity.type
_entity.pdbx_description
1 polymer ?
#
loop_
_entity_poly.entity_id
_entity_poly.type
_entity_poly.pdbx_seq_one_letter_code
_entity_poly.pdbx_strand_id
1 'polypeptide(L)'
;MKKLLAILALSLLATVSFAQKQKEGVTYDAVITRVIDGDTVAFRANFLPEPLKKELSIRVFGVDTPEKGFRAGCPSEDAKGKAASAFTKAQINAATRRQVVLMDWDKYGGRVLGDVVLDGKSLRTMLIENGYAREYYGEAKQSWCN
;
A
#
# COMPACT_ATOMS: atom_id res chain seq x y z
N MET A 1 -56.11 -27.95 -27.59
CA MET A 1 -55.57 -26.82 -26.80
C MET A 1 -54.30 -27.31 -26.09
N LYS A 2 -53.13 -27.00 -26.62
CA LYS A 2 -51.85 -27.39 -26.02
C LYS A 2 -51.29 -26.19 -25.29
N LYS A 3 -51.22 -26.24 -23.95
CA LYS A 3 -50.60 -25.21 -23.12
C LYS A 3 -49.07 -25.42 -23.14
N LEU A 4 -48.34 -24.50 -23.77
CA LEU A 4 -46.89 -24.42 -23.65
C LEU A 4 -46.56 -23.82 -22.28
N LEU A 5 -45.92 -24.60 -21.40
CA LEU A 5 -45.26 -24.06 -20.21
C LEU A 5 -43.86 -23.60 -20.62
N ALA A 6 -43.63 -22.31 -20.63
CA ALA A 6 -42.32 -21.73 -20.76
C ALA A 6 -41.61 -21.80 -19.38
N ILE A 7 -40.61 -22.67 -19.25
CA ILE A 7 -39.75 -22.73 -18.08
C ILE A 7 -38.68 -21.65 -18.26
N LEU A 8 -38.82 -20.56 -17.50
CA LEU A 8 -37.81 -19.51 -17.41
C LEU A 8 -36.68 -20.00 -16.50
N ALA A 9 -35.59 -20.48 -17.09
CA ALA A 9 -34.40 -20.82 -16.36
C ALA A 9 -33.69 -19.53 -15.95
N LEU A 10 -33.85 -19.12 -14.69
CA LEU A 10 -33.11 -18.02 -14.07
C LEU A 10 -31.72 -18.51 -13.71
N SER A 11 -30.73 -18.29 -14.59
CA SER A 11 -29.34 -18.57 -14.32
C SER A 11 -28.81 -17.55 -13.30
N LEU A 12 -28.72 -17.95 -12.05
CA LEU A 12 -28.05 -17.21 -10.97
C LEU A 12 -26.55 -17.28 -11.23
N LEU A 13 -26.01 -16.27 -11.88
CA LEU A 13 -24.55 -16.04 -11.95
C LEU A 13 -24.09 -15.64 -10.55
N ALA A 14 -23.61 -16.61 -9.78
CA ALA A 14 -22.91 -16.36 -8.55
C ALA A 14 -21.59 -15.66 -8.89
N THR A 15 -21.54 -14.34 -8.75
CA THR A 15 -20.30 -13.58 -8.77
C THR A 15 -19.54 -13.95 -7.51
N VAL A 16 -18.53 -14.81 -7.64
CA VAL A 16 -17.57 -15.07 -6.58
C VAL A 16 -16.73 -13.82 -6.44
N SER A 17 -17.16 -12.91 -5.57
CA SER A 17 -16.35 -11.79 -5.13
C SER A 17 -15.21 -12.38 -4.30
N PHE A 18 -14.00 -12.44 -4.85
CA PHE A 18 -12.81 -12.66 -4.08
C PHE A 18 -12.59 -11.41 -3.20
N ALA A 19 -13.23 -11.37 -2.04
CA ALA A 19 -12.87 -10.42 -1.00
C ALA A 19 -11.43 -10.73 -0.60
N GLN A 20 -10.48 -9.96 -1.14
CA GLN A 20 -9.10 -10.00 -0.69
C GLN A 20 -9.14 -9.71 0.80
N LYS A 21 -8.67 -10.68 1.59
CA LYS A 21 -8.65 -10.61 3.04
C LYS A 21 -7.83 -9.39 3.44
N GLN A 22 -8.50 -8.26 3.73
CA GLN A 22 -7.84 -7.11 4.31
C GLN A 22 -7.21 -7.56 5.63
N LYS A 23 -5.89 -7.43 5.74
CA LYS A 23 -5.21 -7.64 7.00
C LYS A 23 -5.68 -6.57 7.96
N GLU A 24 -6.23 -6.98 9.09
CA GLU A 24 -6.53 -6.09 10.19
C GLU A 24 -5.21 -5.55 10.77
N GLY A 25 -5.20 -4.30 11.17
CA GLY A 25 -4.03 -3.65 11.73
C GLY A 25 -4.39 -2.78 12.92
N VAL A 26 -3.39 -2.47 13.73
CA VAL A 26 -3.53 -1.56 14.87
C VAL A 26 -2.99 -0.19 14.48
N THR A 27 -3.78 0.84 14.74
CA THR A 27 -3.47 2.23 14.34
C THR A 27 -2.84 2.99 15.50
N TYR A 28 -1.74 3.69 15.22
CA TYR A 28 -1.04 4.56 16.16
C TYR A 28 -0.78 5.93 15.54
N ASP A 29 -0.90 6.99 16.31
CA ASP A 29 -0.35 8.29 15.94
C ASP A 29 1.18 8.17 15.87
N ALA A 30 1.80 8.72 14.83
CA ALA A 30 3.21 8.51 14.57
C ALA A 30 3.91 9.76 14.01
N VAL A 31 5.20 9.86 14.28
CA VAL A 31 6.08 10.83 13.63
C VAL A 31 6.78 10.12 12.47
N ILE A 32 6.47 10.53 11.26
CA ILE A 32 7.16 10.06 10.07
C ILE A 32 8.49 10.81 9.97
N THR A 33 9.60 10.10 10.01
CA THR A 33 10.95 10.70 10.06
C THR A 33 11.54 10.92 8.68
N ARG A 34 11.27 10.02 7.72
CA ARG A 34 11.76 10.14 6.34
C ARG A 34 10.98 9.26 5.38
N VAL A 35 11.00 9.64 4.12
CA VAL A 35 10.50 8.82 3.01
C VAL A 35 11.67 8.03 2.43
N ILE A 36 11.53 6.70 2.36
CA ILE A 36 12.53 5.79 1.79
C ILE A 36 12.24 5.57 0.31
N ASP A 37 11.01 5.16 -0.01
CA ASP A 37 10.48 4.97 -1.38
C ASP A 37 9.05 5.48 -1.44
N GLY A 38 8.42 5.39 -2.60
CA GLY A 38 7.03 5.82 -2.74
C GLY A 38 6.07 5.10 -1.79
N ASP A 39 6.32 3.81 -1.54
CA ASP A 39 5.52 2.95 -0.67
C ASP A 39 6.18 2.62 0.69
N THR A 40 7.29 3.24 1.03
CA THR A 40 8.04 2.90 2.24
C THR A 40 8.52 4.15 2.95
N VAL A 41 8.18 4.27 4.23
CA VAL A 41 8.60 5.37 5.09
C VAL A 41 9.20 4.87 6.39
N ALA A 42 10.03 5.68 7.04
CA ALA A 42 10.48 5.44 8.40
C ALA A 42 9.66 6.28 9.38
N PHE A 43 9.39 5.72 10.56
CA PHE A 43 8.60 6.36 11.62
C PHE A 43 9.18 6.06 12.99
N ARG A 44 8.89 6.93 13.97
CA ARG A 44 9.24 6.69 15.36
C ARG A 44 8.22 5.79 16.02
N ALA A 45 8.73 4.72 16.64
CA ALA A 45 7.96 3.74 17.40
C ALA A 45 8.13 3.98 18.91
N ASN A 46 7.70 5.15 19.41
CA ASN A 46 7.85 5.53 20.81
C ASN A 46 7.09 4.64 21.77
N PHE A 47 6.21 3.79 21.29
CA PHE A 47 5.49 2.77 22.05
C PHE A 47 6.35 1.51 22.34
N LEU A 48 7.53 1.38 21.73
CA LEU A 48 8.44 0.28 22.02
C LEU A 48 9.29 0.58 23.26
N PRO A 49 9.44 -0.40 24.17
CA PRO A 49 10.29 -0.24 25.35
C PRO A 49 11.79 -0.26 24.98
N GLU A 50 12.61 0.33 25.84
CA GLU A 50 14.06 0.14 25.77
C GLU A 50 14.42 -1.34 26.01
N PRO A 51 15.47 -1.90 25.38
CA PRO A 51 16.38 -1.28 24.42
C PRO A 51 15.98 -1.49 22.95
N LEU A 52 14.71 -1.71 22.65
CA LEU A 52 14.25 -1.98 21.28
C LEU A 52 14.46 -0.75 20.38
N LYS A 53 14.63 -1.03 19.09
CA LYS A 53 14.82 0.01 18.07
C LYS A 53 13.56 0.86 17.95
N LYS A 54 13.67 2.15 18.25
CA LYS A 54 12.56 3.10 18.23
C LYS A 54 12.23 3.66 16.84
N GLU A 55 13.08 3.46 15.85
CA GLU A 55 12.77 3.79 14.45
C GLU A 55 12.58 2.50 13.67
N LEU A 56 11.41 2.37 13.09
CA LEU A 56 11.03 1.29 12.19
C LEU A 56 10.70 1.84 10.81
N SER A 57 10.80 1.01 9.79
CA SER A 57 10.20 1.32 8.50
C SER A 57 8.87 0.60 8.34
N ILE A 58 7.95 1.24 7.63
CA ILE A 58 6.68 0.64 7.23
C ILE A 58 6.59 0.65 5.70
N ARG A 59 6.29 -0.52 5.14
CA ARG A 59 5.94 -0.67 3.75
C ARG A 59 4.42 -0.73 3.61
N VAL A 60 3.87 0.10 2.75
CA VAL A 60 2.43 0.11 2.45
C VAL A 60 2.04 -1.23 1.83
N PHE A 61 1.13 -1.92 2.50
CA PHE A 61 0.64 -3.23 2.08
C PHE A 61 -0.26 -3.12 0.86
N GLY A 62 -0.16 -4.09 -0.03
CA GLY A 62 -1.05 -4.21 -1.18
C GLY A 62 -0.71 -3.27 -2.34
N VAL A 63 0.50 -2.69 -2.37
CA VAL A 63 0.96 -1.86 -3.49
C VAL A 63 2.39 -2.18 -3.92
N ASP A 64 2.67 -1.84 -5.16
CA ASP A 64 4.00 -1.79 -5.74
C ASP A 64 4.19 -0.43 -6.40
N THR A 65 5.25 0.28 -6.02
CA THR A 65 5.69 1.52 -6.65
C THR A 65 6.93 1.28 -7.50
N PRO A 66 7.19 2.14 -8.51
CA PRO A 66 8.43 2.05 -9.28
C PRO A 66 9.65 2.18 -8.37
N GLU A 67 10.69 1.42 -8.66
CA GLU A 67 11.98 1.52 -7.98
C GLU A 67 12.73 2.78 -8.42
N LYS A 68 13.69 3.22 -7.61
CA LYS A 68 14.55 4.37 -7.92
C LYS A 68 16.02 4.08 -7.67
N GLY A 69 16.89 4.89 -8.29
CA GLY A 69 18.33 4.74 -8.20
C GLY A 69 18.80 3.42 -8.77
N PHE A 70 19.73 2.79 -8.10
CA PHE A 70 20.36 1.54 -8.58
C PHE A 70 19.41 0.34 -8.61
N ARG A 71 18.23 0.42 -7.98
CA ARG A 71 17.21 -0.64 -8.00
C ARG A 71 16.27 -0.53 -9.19
N ALA A 72 16.22 0.62 -9.86
CA ALA A 72 15.39 0.79 -11.05
C ALA A 72 15.93 -0.04 -12.22
N GLY A 73 15.06 -0.73 -12.92
CA GLY A 73 15.41 -1.56 -14.08
C GLY A 73 15.71 -0.74 -15.34
N CYS A 74 15.36 0.54 -15.36
CA CYS A 74 15.59 1.46 -16.47
C CYS A 74 15.43 2.93 -16.04
N PRO A 75 15.92 3.90 -16.87
CA PRO A 75 15.80 5.33 -16.54
C PRO A 75 14.36 5.82 -16.35
N SER A 76 13.42 5.26 -17.10
CA SER A 76 12.01 5.64 -16.99
C SER A 76 11.40 5.17 -15.66
N GLU A 77 11.75 4.01 -15.18
CA GLU A 77 11.35 3.54 -13.84
C GLU A 77 11.96 4.41 -12.74
N ASP A 78 13.24 4.75 -12.82
CA ASP A 78 13.91 5.64 -11.86
C ASP A 78 13.18 6.99 -11.75
N ALA A 79 12.81 7.59 -12.88
CA ALA A 79 12.06 8.83 -12.90
C ALA A 79 10.68 8.68 -12.21
N LYS A 80 9.96 7.60 -12.51
CA LYS A 80 8.67 7.28 -11.88
C LYS A 80 8.81 7.02 -10.38
N GLY A 81 9.85 6.30 -9.96
CA GLY A 81 10.13 6.02 -8.55
C GLY A 81 10.46 7.29 -7.75
N LYS A 82 11.23 8.20 -8.34
CA LYS A 82 11.49 9.52 -7.76
C LYS A 82 10.20 10.35 -7.63
N ALA A 83 9.34 10.32 -8.65
CA ALA A 83 8.05 11.01 -8.63
C ALA A 83 7.12 10.42 -7.55
N ALA A 84 7.03 9.10 -7.41
CA ALA A 84 6.25 8.44 -6.35
C ALA A 84 6.76 8.82 -4.95
N SER A 85 8.08 8.85 -4.75
CA SER A 85 8.69 9.28 -3.48
C SER A 85 8.41 10.75 -3.17
N ALA A 86 8.47 11.62 -4.17
CA ALA A 86 8.15 13.04 -4.03
C ALA A 86 6.66 13.26 -3.69
N PHE A 87 5.77 12.50 -4.32
CA PHE A 87 4.34 12.53 -4.01
C PHE A 87 4.08 12.14 -2.56
N THR A 88 4.62 11.00 -2.11
CA THR A 88 4.47 10.53 -0.72
C THR A 88 4.99 11.57 0.27
N LYS A 89 6.16 12.16 0.00
CA LYS A 89 6.73 13.23 0.85
C LYS A 89 5.81 14.46 0.91
N ALA A 90 5.25 14.88 -0.21
CA ALA A 90 4.34 16.00 -0.27
C ALA A 90 3.06 15.75 0.53
N GLN A 91 2.47 14.55 0.42
CA GLN A 91 1.28 14.17 1.18
C GLN A 91 1.55 14.16 2.70
N ILE A 92 2.67 13.60 3.13
CA ILE A 92 3.07 13.57 4.54
C ILE A 92 3.26 14.99 5.08
N ASN A 93 3.93 15.85 4.32
CA ASN A 93 4.19 17.23 4.74
C ASN A 93 2.91 18.07 4.85
N ALA A 94 1.95 17.84 3.96
CA ALA A 94 0.67 18.54 3.96
C ALA A 94 -0.28 18.07 5.07
N ALA A 95 -0.11 16.86 5.59
CA ALA A 95 -0.99 16.29 6.59
C ALA A 95 -0.78 16.92 7.98
N THR A 96 -1.88 17.21 8.66
CA THR A 96 -1.88 17.64 10.07
C THR A 96 -1.75 16.43 10.99
N ARG A 97 -2.57 15.39 10.75
CA ARG A 97 -2.53 14.14 11.52
C ARG A 97 -1.89 13.02 10.70
N ARG A 98 -0.89 12.38 11.29
CA ARG A 98 -0.16 11.27 10.67
C ARG A 98 -0.26 10.05 11.58
N GLN A 99 -0.71 8.93 10.99
CA GLN A 99 -0.88 7.67 11.70
C GLN A 99 -0.24 6.54 10.89
N VAL A 100 0.16 5.49 11.58
CA VAL A 100 0.59 4.23 10.98
C VAL A 100 -0.38 3.13 11.38
N VAL A 101 -0.70 2.25 10.45
CA VAL A 101 -1.47 1.02 10.70
C VAL A 101 -0.50 -0.14 10.62
N LEU A 102 -0.24 -0.80 11.73
CA LEU A 102 0.70 -1.93 11.80
C LEU A 102 -0.08 -3.23 11.62
N MET A 103 0.22 -3.99 10.58
CA MET A 103 -0.50 -5.21 10.21
C MET A 103 0.30 -6.48 10.50
N ASP A 104 1.57 -6.50 10.09
CA ASP A 104 2.43 -7.68 10.21
C ASP A 104 3.90 -7.29 10.10
N TRP A 105 4.82 -8.21 10.44
CA TRP A 105 6.22 -8.06 10.10
C TRP A 105 6.45 -8.40 8.62
N ASP A 106 7.27 -7.59 7.97
CA ASP A 106 7.81 -7.97 6.66
C ASP A 106 8.90 -9.04 6.84
N LYS A 107 9.16 -9.78 5.78
CA LYS A 107 10.27 -10.76 5.72
C LYS A 107 11.65 -10.14 5.95
N TYR A 108 11.77 -8.82 5.85
CA TYR A 108 12.99 -8.09 6.16
C TYR A 108 12.91 -7.51 7.58
N GLY A 109 13.93 -7.79 8.40
CA GLY A 109 13.98 -7.32 9.78
C GLY A 109 13.90 -5.80 9.91
N GLY A 110 13.11 -5.31 10.89
CA GLY A 110 12.95 -3.88 11.15
C GLY A 110 12.00 -3.16 10.20
N ARG A 111 11.30 -3.89 9.31
CA ARG A 111 10.26 -3.36 8.44
C ARG A 111 8.92 -4.01 8.75
N VAL A 112 7.90 -3.20 8.82
CA VAL A 112 6.51 -3.60 9.07
C VAL A 112 5.72 -3.51 7.77
N LEU A 113 4.77 -4.41 7.57
CA LEU A 113 3.73 -4.28 6.57
C LEU A 113 2.55 -3.54 7.20
N GLY A 114 2.01 -2.56 6.50
CA GLY A 114 0.90 -1.79 7.03
C GLY A 114 0.44 -0.68 6.10
N ASP A 115 -0.03 0.41 6.67
CA ASP A 115 -0.41 1.60 5.91
C ASP A 115 -0.03 2.88 6.68
N VAL A 116 -0.01 3.97 5.97
CA VAL A 116 0.12 5.32 6.52
C VAL A 116 -1.20 6.04 6.29
N VAL A 117 -1.76 6.61 7.34
CA VAL A 117 -3.02 7.35 7.26
C VAL A 117 -2.74 8.82 7.53
N LEU A 118 -3.10 9.65 6.58
CA LEU A 118 -2.84 11.09 6.54
C LEU A 118 -4.18 11.84 6.52
N ASP A 119 -4.49 12.52 7.62
CA ASP A 119 -5.79 13.20 7.80
C ASP A 119 -6.99 12.29 7.47
N GLY A 120 -6.93 11.02 7.90
CA GLY A 120 -7.97 10.02 7.67
C GLY A 120 -7.93 9.33 6.30
N LYS A 121 -6.98 9.67 5.39
CA LYS A 121 -6.83 9.02 4.09
C LYS A 121 -5.65 8.05 4.07
N SER A 122 -5.89 6.86 3.55
CA SER A 122 -4.87 5.84 3.32
C SER A 122 -3.87 6.27 2.25
N LEU A 123 -2.59 6.19 2.54
CA LEU A 123 -1.53 6.43 1.56
C LEU A 123 -1.59 5.42 0.41
N ARG A 124 -1.95 4.16 0.70
CA ARG A 124 -2.21 3.15 -0.32
C ARG A 124 -3.21 3.65 -1.36
N THR A 125 -4.36 4.12 -0.89
CA THR A 125 -5.42 4.64 -1.76
C THR A 125 -4.93 5.83 -2.58
N MET A 126 -4.26 6.79 -1.94
CA MET A 126 -3.72 7.97 -2.62
C MET A 126 -2.71 7.61 -3.71
N LEU A 127 -1.81 6.67 -3.46
CA LEU A 127 -0.80 6.22 -4.44
C LEU A 127 -1.46 5.59 -5.67
N ILE A 128 -2.44 4.71 -5.46
CA ILE A 128 -3.16 4.03 -6.56
C ILE A 128 -3.98 5.03 -7.37
N GLU A 129 -4.79 5.85 -6.71
CA GLU A 129 -5.68 6.82 -7.38
C GLU A 129 -4.91 7.85 -8.20
N ASN A 130 -3.69 8.21 -7.80
CA ASN A 130 -2.84 9.16 -8.53
C ASN A 130 -1.85 8.49 -9.48
N GLY A 131 -1.93 7.18 -9.69
CA GLY A 131 -1.12 6.44 -10.66
C GLY A 131 0.35 6.22 -10.27
N TYR A 132 0.71 6.43 -8.99
CA TYR A 132 2.06 6.20 -8.47
C TYR A 132 2.30 4.76 -8.00
N ALA A 133 1.25 3.98 -7.85
CA ALA A 133 1.34 2.58 -7.46
C ALA A 133 0.33 1.71 -8.22
N ARG A 134 0.62 0.42 -8.26
CA ARG A 134 -0.31 -0.63 -8.70
C ARG A 134 -0.67 -1.50 -7.51
N GLU A 135 -1.83 -2.14 -7.54
CA GLU A 135 -2.15 -3.18 -6.58
C GLU A 135 -1.17 -4.35 -6.71
N TYR A 136 -0.69 -4.84 -5.58
CA TYR A 136 0.30 -5.91 -5.52
C TYR A 136 0.18 -6.70 -4.21
N TYR A 137 -0.01 -8.02 -4.31
CA TYR A 137 -0.19 -8.90 -3.17
C TYR A 137 0.78 -10.09 -3.16
N GLY A 138 1.94 -9.97 -3.84
CA GLY A 138 2.99 -10.98 -3.86
C GLY A 138 3.03 -11.83 -5.14
N GLU A 139 2.19 -11.55 -6.13
CA GLU A 139 2.27 -12.11 -7.47
C GLU A 139 3.52 -11.63 -8.23
N ALA A 140 3.68 -12.05 -9.49
CA ALA A 140 4.76 -11.54 -10.33
C ALA A 140 4.61 -10.03 -10.57
N LYS A 141 5.67 -9.27 -10.29
CA LYS A 141 5.68 -7.82 -10.53
C LYS A 141 5.61 -7.50 -12.01
N GLN A 142 4.78 -6.52 -12.35
CA GLN A 142 4.74 -5.94 -13.67
C GLN A 142 5.87 -4.91 -13.84
N SER A 143 6.49 -4.87 -15.03
CA SER A 143 7.52 -3.87 -15.32
C SER A 143 6.97 -2.44 -15.28
N TRP A 144 7.77 -1.52 -14.74
CA TRP A 144 7.55 -0.09 -14.80
C TRP A 144 8.35 0.58 -15.94
N CYS A 145 9.15 -0.23 -16.67
CA CYS A 145 9.90 0.19 -17.85
C CYS A 145 9.00 0.14 -19.09
N ASN A 146 8.97 1.19 -19.84
CA ASN A 146 8.32 1.30 -21.16
C ASN A 146 8.87 2.48 -21.96
#